data_315b4f475e26825a026a76792f2dcafc
#
_entry.id   315b4f475e26825a026a76792f2dcafc
#
_cell.length_a   1.000
_cell.length_b   1.000
_cell.length_c   1.000
_cell.angle_alpha   90.00
_cell.angle_beta   90.00
_cell.angle_gamma   90.00
#
_symmetry.space_group_name_H-M   'P 1'
#
loop_
_entity.id
_entity.type
_entity.pdbx_description
1 polymer ?
#
loop_
_entity_poly.entity_id
_entity_poly.type
_entity_poly.pdbx_seq_one_letter_code
_entity_poly.pdbx_strand_id
1 'polypeptide(L)'
;MDSLEHILKQSGMKSAERKNLKKQYDFWDKETEYSQLLLSFYTVKGNSYASDKIITDYTIKRNLNFIEGLEQGYTGMVFQYSNKDEEIKELKNEILIMQSLLQTNKEKLDADPDISFLYSSPYEMNGWNYLTILFDNGMLIYLIFIILLIMIDLYAAEMECGSYKMYMTCPYSRKKIIFAKMITGSSLSIFIIMICMMTGFSIFSIQTDVGNSLYPYIAGNGTIEPCYIHFLKLILFLVCSVVFMNIVFIYIATFTSSISSVITAIACYFLCIFFIYNLFSISSPWIVQLPFIGFLYISELIKVQPNILPPLLINIAVIVLTTLLCSKRFINLDLKN
;
A
#
# COMPACT_ATOMS: atom_id res chain seq x y z
N MET A 1 34.97 -15.99 -7.29
CA MET A 1 35.90 -16.10 -6.13
C MET A 1 37.33 -16.39 -6.59
N ASP A 2 37.56 -17.41 -7.41
CA ASP A 2 38.89 -17.81 -7.89
C ASP A 2 39.72 -16.69 -8.53
N SER A 3 39.07 -15.79 -9.28
CA SER A 3 39.72 -14.63 -9.91
C SER A 3 40.22 -13.60 -8.91
N LEU A 4 39.47 -13.34 -7.82
CA LEU A 4 39.85 -12.40 -6.77
C LEU A 4 41.00 -12.96 -5.91
N GLU A 5 40.96 -14.26 -5.62
CA GLU A 5 42.02 -14.93 -4.89
C GLU A 5 43.35 -14.96 -5.69
N HIS A 6 43.26 -15.14 -7.00
CA HIS A 6 44.44 -15.09 -7.88
C HIS A 6 45.05 -13.68 -7.95
N ILE A 7 44.19 -12.61 -7.97
CA ILE A 7 44.64 -11.22 -7.98
C ILE A 7 45.32 -10.85 -6.64
N LEU A 8 44.78 -11.33 -5.51
CA LEU A 8 45.36 -11.12 -4.18
C LEU A 8 46.78 -11.72 -4.00
N LYS A 9 47.07 -12.77 -4.77
CA LYS A 9 48.39 -13.45 -4.77
C LYS A 9 49.43 -12.73 -5.64
N GLN A 10 49.06 -11.75 -6.47
CA GLN A 10 50.02 -11.01 -7.29
C GLN A 10 50.88 -10.05 -6.48
N SER A 11 52.22 -10.10 -6.63
CA SER A 11 53.23 -9.48 -5.79
C SER A 11 53.49 -7.98 -6.08
N GLY A 12 52.67 -7.31 -6.90
CA GLY A 12 52.94 -5.93 -7.35
C GLY A 12 51.99 -4.83 -6.85
N MET A 13 51.02 -5.16 -6.00
CA MET A 13 49.96 -4.22 -5.58
C MET A 13 50.37 -3.27 -4.47
N LYS A 14 49.88 -2.00 -4.55
CA LYS A 14 50.02 -1.03 -3.44
C LYS A 14 49.28 -1.54 -2.22
N SER A 15 49.81 -1.27 -1.02
CA SER A 15 49.27 -1.76 0.25
C SER A 15 47.78 -1.40 0.47
N ALA A 16 47.35 -0.21 0.02
CA ALA A 16 45.96 0.24 0.11
C ALA A 16 45.00 -0.54 -0.82
N GLU A 17 45.43 -0.83 -2.05
CA GLU A 17 44.67 -1.60 -3.02
C GLU A 17 44.49 -3.05 -2.55
N ARG A 18 45.55 -3.63 -2.01
CA ARG A 18 45.53 -4.97 -1.44
C ARG A 18 44.59 -5.09 -0.23
N LYS A 19 44.53 -4.06 0.60
CA LYS A 19 43.62 -4.01 1.76
C LYS A 19 42.15 -3.92 1.31
N ASN A 20 41.88 -3.13 0.27
CA ASN A 20 40.51 -3.01 -0.30
C ASN A 20 40.07 -4.31 -0.98
N LEU A 21 40.89 -4.91 -1.79
CA LEU A 21 40.64 -6.21 -2.42
C LEU A 21 40.45 -7.33 -1.40
N LYS A 22 41.21 -7.32 -0.30
CA LYS A 22 41.01 -8.28 0.78
C LYS A 22 39.64 -8.14 1.41
N LYS A 23 39.20 -6.90 1.71
CA LYS A 23 37.84 -6.66 2.24
C LYS A 23 36.74 -7.11 1.29
N GLN A 24 36.93 -6.87 -0.02
CA GLN A 24 36.00 -7.33 -1.04
C GLN A 24 35.94 -8.86 -1.13
N TYR A 25 37.09 -9.51 -1.00
CA TYR A 25 37.17 -10.98 -0.93
C TYR A 25 36.47 -11.51 0.32
N ASP A 26 36.76 -10.94 1.49
CA ASP A 26 36.14 -11.34 2.77
C ASP A 26 34.61 -11.16 2.73
N PHE A 27 34.13 -10.13 2.03
CA PHE A 27 32.70 -9.91 1.80
C PHE A 27 32.06 -11.03 0.97
N TRP A 28 32.63 -11.36 -0.18
CA TRP A 28 32.10 -12.38 -1.06
C TRP A 28 32.24 -13.81 -0.49
N ASP A 29 33.25 -14.05 0.32
CA ASP A 29 33.45 -15.31 1.04
C ASP A 29 32.30 -15.53 2.04
N LYS A 30 32.00 -14.52 2.87
CA LYS A 30 30.85 -14.56 3.78
C LYS A 30 29.52 -14.73 3.05
N GLU A 31 29.31 -14.00 1.95
CA GLU A 31 28.07 -14.11 1.17
C GLU A 31 27.86 -15.52 0.60
N THR A 32 28.94 -16.14 0.17
CA THR A 32 28.92 -17.53 -0.30
C THR A 32 28.60 -18.49 0.84
N GLU A 33 29.22 -18.30 2.01
CA GLU A 33 28.95 -19.11 3.21
C GLU A 33 27.47 -18.99 3.63
N TYR A 34 26.93 -17.77 3.76
CA TYR A 34 25.54 -17.58 4.12
C TYR A 34 24.58 -18.17 3.09
N SER A 35 24.86 -18.03 1.82
CA SER A 35 24.01 -18.57 0.75
C SER A 35 24.01 -20.12 0.76
N GLN A 36 25.15 -20.74 0.99
CA GLN A 36 25.25 -22.21 1.09
C GLN A 36 24.52 -22.75 2.33
N LEU A 37 24.66 -22.07 3.47
CA LEU A 37 23.97 -22.44 4.69
C LEU A 37 22.44 -22.32 4.51
N LEU A 38 21.93 -21.21 3.98
CA LEU A 38 20.51 -21.06 3.67
C LEU A 38 20.01 -22.15 2.73
N LEU A 39 20.76 -22.44 1.66
CA LEU A 39 20.41 -23.52 0.72
C LEU A 39 20.34 -24.89 1.43
N SER A 40 21.27 -25.18 2.34
CA SER A 40 21.26 -26.43 3.10
C SER A 40 20.03 -26.57 3.98
N PHE A 41 19.56 -25.49 4.60
CA PHE A 41 18.34 -25.50 5.40
C PHE A 41 17.07 -25.66 4.57
N TYR A 42 16.99 -25.05 3.40
CA TYR A 42 15.84 -25.24 2.48
C TYR A 42 15.76 -26.64 1.89
N THR A 43 16.90 -27.33 1.78
CA THR A 43 16.93 -28.71 1.26
C THR A 43 16.58 -29.77 2.33
N VAL A 44 16.81 -29.47 3.61
CA VAL A 44 16.41 -30.34 4.71
C VAL A 44 14.94 -30.04 5.03
N LYS A 45 14.03 -30.83 4.44
CA LYS A 45 12.60 -30.77 4.77
C LYS A 45 12.37 -31.15 6.24
N GLY A 46 12.21 -30.16 7.07
CA GLY A 46 11.76 -30.33 8.45
C GLY A 46 11.27 -28.99 8.97
N ASN A 47 9.96 -28.78 8.97
CA ASN A 47 9.33 -27.62 9.58
C ASN A 47 9.46 -27.70 11.10
N SER A 48 10.65 -27.41 11.63
CA SER A 48 10.80 -27.22 13.07
C SER A 48 11.15 -25.76 13.34
N TYR A 49 10.57 -25.18 14.38
CA TYR A 49 10.87 -23.83 14.84
C TYR A 49 12.37 -23.55 15.01
N ALA A 50 13.15 -24.56 15.42
CA ALA A 50 14.60 -24.42 15.54
C ALA A 50 15.28 -24.13 14.19
N SER A 51 14.83 -24.76 13.09
CA SER A 51 15.34 -24.45 11.76
C SER A 51 14.93 -23.06 11.28
N ASP A 52 13.70 -22.64 11.56
CA ASP A 52 13.21 -21.29 11.18
C ASP A 52 13.98 -20.19 11.88
N LYS A 53 14.26 -20.35 13.17
CA LYS A 53 15.10 -19.42 13.91
C LYS A 53 16.50 -19.30 13.33
N ILE A 54 17.13 -20.42 13.01
CA ILE A 54 18.47 -20.46 12.43
C ILE A 54 18.46 -19.78 11.06
N ILE A 55 17.47 -20.09 10.21
CA ILE A 55 17.30 -19.48 8.88
C ILE A 55 17.16 -17.96 9.03
N THR A 56 16.32 -17.50 9.95
CA THR A 56 16.10 -16.06 10.16
C THR A 56 17.36 -15.35 10.66
N ASP A 57 18.09 -15.94 11.61
CA ASP A 57 19.35 -15.39 12.10
C ASP A 57 20.41 -15.29 10.98
N TYR A 58 20.50 -16.30 10.12
CA TYR A 58 21.41 -16.26 8.97
C TYR A 58 20.98 -15.25 7.91
N THR A 59 19.69 -15.12 7.65
CA THR A 59 19.17 -14.12 6.70
C THR A 59 19.46 -12.70 7.20
N ILE A 60 19.29 -12.43 8.50
CA ILE A 60 19.66 -11.15 9.10
C ILE A 60 21.16 -10.88 8.93
N LYS A 61 22.01 -11.85 9.21
CA LYS A 61 23.47 -11.70 9.04
C LYS A 61 23.86 -11.47 7.58
N ARG A 62 23.23 -12.17 6.66
CA ARG A 62 23.42 -11.97 5.23
C ARG A 62 23.01 -10.56 4.80
N ASN A 63 21.83 -10.10 5.19
CA ASN A 63 21.36 -8.76 4.84
C ASN A 63 22.28 -7.67 5.42
N LEU A 64 22.77 -7.84 6.64
CA LEU A 64 23.76 -6.93 7.23
C LEU A 64 25.07 -6.89 6.45
N ASN A 65 25.59 -8.06 6.04
CA ASN A 65 26.77 -8.15 5.21
C ASN A 65 26.55 -7.46 3.85
N PHE A 66 25.36 -7.63 3.26
CA PHE A 66 25.00 -7.01 1.98
C PHE A 66 24.92 -5.48 2.09
N ILE A 67 24.34 -4.94 3.18
CA ILE A 67 24.33 -3.49 3.47
C ILE A 67 25.76 -2.96 3.57
N GLU A 68 26.65 -3.63 4.32
CA GLU A 68 28.05 -3.23 4.45
C GLU A 68 28.74 -3.18 3.07
N GLY A 69 28.52 -4.19 2.23
CA GLY A 69 29.04 -4.24 0.86
C GLY A 69 28.52 -3.09 -0.02
N LEU A 70 27.23 -2.77 0.07
CA LEU A 70 26.63 -1.64 -0.64
C LEU A 70 27.20 -0.30 -0.16
N GLU A 71 27.35 -0.09 1.15
CA GLU A 71 27.92 1.14 1.73
C GLU A 71 29.37 1.34 1.29
N GLN A 72 30.16 0.28 1.22
CA GLN A 72 31.54 0.31 0.78
C GLN A 72 31.71 0.37 -0.75
N GLY A 73 30.62 0.24 -1.52
CA GLY A 73 30.64 0.36 -2.98
C GLY A 73 31.38 -0.77 -3.68
N TYR A 74 31.25 -2.02 -3.21
CA TYR A 74 31.86 -3.17 -3.86
C TYR A 74 31.28 -3.36 -5.25
N THR A 75 32.16 -3.57 -6.24
CA THR A 75 31.80 -3.77 -7.64
C THR A 75 31.10 -5.11 -7.85
N GLY A 76 30.13 -5.15 -8.73
CA GLY A 76 29.41 -6.36 -9.14
C GLY A 76 28.11 -6.64 -8.40
N MET A 77 27.68 -5.76 -7.50
CA MET A 77 26.34 -5.84 -6.92
C MET A 77 25.30 -5.41 -7.93
N VAL A 78 24.26 -6.22 -8.06
CA VAL A 78 23.07 -5.90 -8.84
C VAL A 78 22.04 -5.35 -7.86
N PHE A 79 21.55 -4.15 -8.12
CA PHE A 79 20.50 -3.55 -7.33
C PHE A 79 19.14 -4.16 -7.75
N GLN A 80 18.36 -4.56 -6.77
CA GLN A 80 16.97 -4.95 -6.97
C GLN A 80 16.08 -3.72 -7.12
N TYR A 81 16.42 -2.64 -6.44
CA TYR A 81 15.73 -1.35 -6.47
C TYR A 81 16.47 -0.31 -7.32
N SER A 82 15.83 0.81 -7.60
CA SER A 82 16.32 1.82 -8.54
C SER A 82 17.61 2.52 -8.13
N ASN A 83 17.91 2.54 -6.83
CA ASN A 83 19.13 3.15 -6.31
C ASN A 83 19.62 2.46 -5.03
N LYS A 84 20.91 2.71 -4.69
CA LYS A 84 21.60 2.15 -3.54
C LYS A 84 20.93 2.47 -2.19
N ASP A 85 20.44 3.69 -2.02
CA ASP A 85 19.87 4.12 -0.74
C ASP A 85 18.51 3.46 -0.49
N GLU A 86 17.77 3.21 -1.55
CA GLU A 86 16.50 2.49 -1.51
C GLU A 86 16.72 1.01 -1.18
N GLU A 87 17.70 0.37 -1.80
CA GLU A 87 18.11 -1.01 -1.49
C GLU A 87 18.52 -1.16 -0.02
N ILE A 88 19.37 -0.27 0.49
CA ILE A 88 19.79 -0.28 1.90
C ILE A 88 18.59 -0.10 2.84
N LYS A 89 17.65 0.77 2.47
CA LYS A 89 16.44 1.01 3.27
C LYS A 89 15.58 -0.25 3.33
N GLU A 90 15.34 -0.91 2.21
CA GLU A 90 14.54 -2.14 2.17
C GLU A 90 15.20 -3.29 2.92
N LEU A 91 16.50 -3.49 2.78
CA LEU A 91 17.24 -4.48 3.57
C LEU A 91 17.17 -4.21 5.09
N LYS A 92 17.25 -2.95 5.52
CA LYS A 92 17.04 -2.58 6.92
C LYS A 92 15.64 -2.87 7.40
N ASN A 93 14.64 -2.63 6.56
CA ASN A 93 13.24 -2.95 6.84
C ASN A 93 13.04 -4.47 7.02
N GLU A 94 13.60 -5.28 6.13
CA GLU A 94 13.55 -6.74 6.24
C GLU A 94 14.19 -7.25 7.54
N ILE A 95 15.33 -6.69 7.92
CA ILE A 95 16.00 -7.02 9.19
C ILE A 95 15.08 -6.71 10.38
N LEU A 96 14.45 -5.54 10.40
CA LEU A 96 13.53 -5.15 11.46
C LEU A 96 12.33 -6.10 11.57
N ILE A 97 11.73 -6.50 10.46
CA ILE A 97 10.64 -7.49 10.42
C ILE A 97 11.11 -8.82 11.02
N MET A 98 12.27 -9.32 10.58
CA MET A 98 12.80 -10.59 11.04
C MET A 98 13.13 -10.56 12.55
N GLN A 99 13.70 -9.47 13.05
CA GLN A 99 13.95 -9.29 14.47
C GLN A 99 12.67 -9.26 15.29
N SER A 100 11.64 -8.56 14.81
CA SER A 100 10.32 -8.52 15.44
C SER A 100 9.66 -9.90 15.48
N LEU A 101 9.74 -10.66 14.39
CA LEU A 101 9.22 -12.02 14.32
C LEU A 101 9.94 -12.97 15.31
N LEU A 102 11.26 -12.86 15.42
CA LEU A 102 12.03 -13.64 16.39
C LEU A 102 11.62 -13.32 17.83
N GLN A 103 11.41 -12.03 18.14
CA GLN A 103 10.97 -11.63 19.47
C GLN A 103 9.57 -12.12 19.80
N THR A 104 8.62 -11.93 18.88
CA THR A 104 7.22 -12.37 19.05
C THR A 104 7.13 -13.89 19.20
N ASN A 105 7.91 -14.64 18.43
CA ASN A 105 7.95 -16.09 18.50
C ASN A 105 8.56 -16.60 19.79
N LYS A 106 9.56 -15.91 20.35
CA LYS A 106 10.16 -16.28 21.63
C LYS A 106 9.13 -16.22 22.76
N GLU A 107 8.35 -15.14 22.84
CA GLU A 107 7.31 -14.99 23.86
C GLU A 107 6.22 -16.07 23.78
N LYS A 108 5.86 -16.47 22.55
CA LYS A 108 4.83 -17.51 22.35
C LYS A 108 5.36 -18.93 22.53
N LEU A 109 6.62 -19.18 22.23
CA LEU A 109 7.26 -20.46 22.41
C LEU A 109 7.44 -20.82 23.88
N ASP A 110 7.67 -19.82 24.72
CA ASP A 110 7.71 -20.00 26.17
C ASP A 110 6.34 -20.41 26.73
N ALA A 111 5.23 -20.12 25.99
CA ALA A 111 3.87 -20.48 26.36
C ALA A 111 3.41 -21.84 25.77
N ASP A 112 3.84 -22.20 24.56
CA ASP A 112 3.45 -23.45 23.90
C ASP A 112 4.52 -23.89 22.87
N PRO A 113 5.40 -24.84 23.23
CA PRO A 113 6.50 -25.29 22.38
C PRO A 113 6.09 -26.06 21.12
N ASP A 114 4.84 -26.54 21.05
CA ASP A 114 4.33 -27.31 19.89
C ASP A 114 3.70 -26.41 18.81
N ILE A 115 3.56 -25.13 19.04
CA ILE A 115 3.09 -24.19 18.04
C ILE A 115 4.21 -23.92 17.02
N SER A 116 4.16 -24.64 15.91
CA SER A 116 4.96 -24.28 14.72
C SER A 116 4.43 -22.96 14.15
N PHE A 117 5.15 -21.87 14.40
CA PHE A 117 4.90 -20.62 13.71
C PHE A 117 5.34 -20.76 12.26
N LEU A 118 4.39 -21.08 11.41
CA LEU A 118 4.51 -20.82 9.98
C LEU A 118 4.74 -19.31 9.81
N TYR A 119 5.96 -18.96 9.44
CA TYR A 119 6.21 -17.68 8.81
C TYR A 119 5.30 -17.63 7.60
N SER A 120 4.20 -16.90 7.67
CA SER A 120 3.52 -16.50 6.47
C SER A 120 4.50 -15.61 5.73
N SER A 121 5.17 -16.18 4.73
CA SER A 121 6.02 -15.41 3.84
C SER A 121 5.19 -14.22 3.35
N PRO A 122 5.72 -12.98 3.32
CA PRO A 122 5.02 -11.85 2.73
C PRO A 122 4.65 -12.09 1.26
N TYR A 123 5.23 -13.12 0.65
CA TYR A 123 4.98 -13.55 -0.72
C TYR A 123 3.90 -14.64 -0.84
N GLU A 124 3.46 -15.25 0.26
CA GLU A 124 2.35 -16.21 0.23
C GLU A 124 1.01 -15.48 0.18
N MET A 125 0.17 -15.86 -0.80
CA MET A 125 -1.16 -15.29 -0.98
C MET A 125 -2.13 -15.86 0.05
N ASN A 126 -2.01 -15.44 1.31
CA ASN A 126 -3.00 -15.70 2.36
C ASN A 126 -4.02 -14.55 2.47
N GLY A 127 -5.04 -14.71 3.32
CA GLY A 127 -6.10 -13.73 3.46
C GLY A 127 -5.59 -12.32 3.82
N TRP A 128 -4.68 -12.20 4.80
CA TRP A 128 -4.13 -10.90 5.21
C TRP A 128 -3.20 -10.29 4.16
N ASN A 129 -2.36 -11.11 3.52
CA ASN A 129 -1.48 -10.64 2.46
C ASN A 129 -2.26 -10.18 1.22
N TYR A 130 -3.38 -10.83 0.88
CA TYR A 130 -4.27 -10.36 -0.16
C TYR A 130 -4.75 -8.93 0.11
N LEU A 131 -5.16 -8.63 1.34
CA LEU A 131 -5.63 -7.29 1.69
C LEU A 131 -4.53 -6.24 1.58
N THR A 132 -3.30 -6.54 2.05
CA THR A 132 -2.17 -5.62 1.93
C THR A 132 -1.78 -5.39 0.46
N ILE A 133 -1.70 -6.45 -0.35
CA ILE A 133 -1.41 -6.36 -1.78
C ILE A 133 -2.47 -5.54 -2.52
N LEU A 134 -3.75 -5.70 -2.17
CA LEU A 134 -4.84 -4.93 -2.77
C LEU A 134 -4.65 -3.42 -2.61
N PHE A 135 -4.18 -3.00 -1.44
CA PHE A 135 -3.89 -1.58 -1.17
C PHE A 135 -2.55 -1.14 -1.77
N ASP A 136 -1.48 -1.92 -1.63
CA ASP A 136 -0.13 -1.54 -2.04
C ASP A 136 0.02 -1.48 -3.56
N ASN A 137 -0.61 -2.38 -4.30
CA ASN A 137 -0.57 -2.38 -5.77
C ASN A 137 -1.55 -1.40 -6.43
N GLY A 138 -2.24 -0.55 -5.65
CA GLY A 138 -3.19 0.42 -6.20
C GLY A 138 -4.41 -0.20 -6.90
N MET A 139 -4.66 -1.50 -6.73
CA MET A 139 -5.84 -2.17 -7.33
C MET A 139 -7.15 -1.56 -6.85
N LEU A 140 -7.13 -0.94 -5.69
CA LEU A 140 -8.26 -0.24 -5.10
C LEU A 140 -8.73 0.93 -5.97
N ILE A 141 -7.85 1.57 -6.73
CA ILE A 141 -8.18 2.65 -7.68
C ILE A 141 -9.13 2.12 -8.76
N TYR A 142 -8.85 0.94 -9.31
CA TYR A 142 -9.71 0.32 -10.32
C TYR A 142 -11.08 -0.03 -9.76
N LEU A 143 -11.12 -0.53 -8.52
CA LEU A 143 -12.37 -0.86 -7.84
C LEU A 143 -13.21 0.39 -7.57
N ILE A 144 -12.62 1.48 -7.11
CA ILE A 144 -13.28 2.78 -6.93
C ILE A 144 -13.80 3.28 -8.29
N PHE A 145 -13.00 3.18 -9.34
CA PHE A 145 -13.41 3.61 -10.68
C PHE A 145 -14.62 2.84 -11.20
N ILE A 146 -14.64 1.51 -11.05
CA ILE A 146 -15.79 0.66 -11.46
C ILE A 146 -17.04 1.05 -10.69
N ILE A 147 -16.93 1.27 -9.38
CA ILE A 147 -18.07 1.67 -8.55
C ILE A 147 -18.60 3.03 -8.97
N LEU A 148 -17.70 3.95 -9.28
CA LEU A 148 -18.08 5.26 -9.78
C LEU A 148 -18.86 5.14 -11.10
N LEU A 149 -18.44 4.27 -12.01
CA LEU A 149 -19.19 4.01 -13.25
C LEU A 149 -20.61 3.52 -12.97
N ILE A 150 -20.78 2.61 -12.00
CA ILE A 150 -22.12 2.14 -11.59
C ILE A 150 -22.94 3.29 -10.99
N MET A 151 -22.34 4.17 -10.21
CA MET A 151 -23.01 5.31 -9.60
C MET A 151 -23.40 6.41 -10.59
N ILE A 152 -22.73 6.46 -11.76
CA ILE A 152 -23.10 7.39 -12.84
C ILE A 152 -24.55 7.20 -13.25
N ASP A 153 -24.97 5.99 -13.43
CA ASP A 153 -26.36 5.69 -13.84
C ASP A 153 -27.36 6.20 -12.79
N LEU A 154 -27.03 6.15 -11.52
CA LEU A 154 -27.93 6.61 -10.46
C LEU A 154 -28.12 8.12 -10.42
N TYR A 155 -27.10 8.91 -10.79
CA TYR A 155 -27.15 10.38 -10.68
C TYR A 155 -27.26 11.07 -12.03
N ALA A 156 -26.41 10.69 -12.99
CA ALA A 156 -26.38 11.34 -14.29
C ALA A 156 -27.59 10.96 -15.15
N ALA A 157 -28.07 9.72 -15.04
CA ALA A 157 -29.29 9.30 -15.72
C ALA A 157 -30.52 10.09 -15.28
N GLU A 158 -30.63 10.42 -14.00
CA GLU A 158 -31.74 11.25 -13.51
C GLU A 158 -31.69 12.69 -14.08
N MET A 159 -30.49 13.23 -14.25
CA MET A 159 -30.32 14.55 -14.86
C MET A 159 -30.66 14.52 -16.36
N GLU A 160 -30.22 13.49 -17.07
CA GLU A 160 -30.47 13.32 -18.51
C GLU A 160 -31.95 13.04 -18.83
N CYS A 161 -32.60 12.14 -18.07
CA CYS A 161 -34.00 11.85 -18.20
C CYS A 161 -34.94 12.95 -17.69
N GLY A 162 -34.40 13.98 -17.05
CA GLY A 162 -35.17 15.07 -16.47
C GLY A 162 -35.97 14.71 -15.21
N SER A 163 -35.80 13.48 -14.68
CA SER A 163 -36.54 13.02 -13.48
C SER A 163 -36.12 13.80 -12.21
N TYR A 164 -34.97 14.49 -12.22
CA TYR A 164 -34.59 15.41 -11.15
C TYR A 164 -35.64 16.53 -10.94
N LYS A 165 -36.44 16.89 -11.97
CA LYS A 165 -37.51 17.88 -11.86
C LYS A 165 -38.60 17.43 -10.88
N MET A 166 -38.87 16.13 -10.78
CA MET A 166 -39.82 15.58 -9.80
C MET A 166 -39.36 15.82 -8.37
N TYR A 167 -38.07 15.73 -8.11
CA TYR A 167 -37.53 16.03 -6.77
C TYR A 167 -37.60 17.50 -6.43
N MET A 168 -37.53 18.38 -7.44
CA MET A 168 -37.63 19.84 -7.24
C MET A 168 -39.06 20.29 -6.91
N THR A 169 -40.07 19.50 -7.29
CA THR A 169 -41.50 19.74 -6.99
C THR A 169 -41.97 19.06 -5.70
N CYS A 170 -41.16 18.19 -5.10
CA CYS A 170 -41.47 17.54 -3.84
C CYS A 170 -41.50 18.53 -2.66
N PRO A 171 -42.34 18.27 -1.62
CA PRO A 171 -42.44 19.14 -0.45
C PRO A 171 -41.21 19.13 0.46
N TYR A 172 -40.19 18.32 0.11
CA TYR A 172 -38.93 18.27 0.86
C TYR A 172 -37.95 19.36 0.45
N SER A 173 -37.17 19.85 1.40
CA SER A 173 -36.14 20.85 1.08
C SER A 173 -35.05 20.23 0.18
N ARG A 174 -34.60 20.97 -0.83
CA ARG A 174 -33.55 20.54 -1.78
C ARG A 174 -32.27 20.08 -1.07
N LYS A 175 -31.96 20.68 0.10
CA LYS A 175 -30.82 20.25 0.95
C LYS A 175 -30.99 18.81 1.42
N LYS A 176 -32.17 18.44 1.91
CA LYS A 176 -32.44 17.07 2.39
C LYS A 176 -32.30 16.05 1.26
N ILE A 177 -32.77 16.39 0.06
CA ILE A 177 -32.71 15.51 -1.11
C ILE A 177 -31.25 15.23 -1.50
N ILE A 178 -30.41 16.28 -1.62
CA ILE A 178 -29.01 16.09 -2.01
C ILE A 178 -28.21 15.33 -0.94
N PHE A 179 -28.45 15.61 0.34
CA PHE A 179 -27.82 14.87 1.43
C PHE A 179 -28.24 13.39 1.44
N ALA A 180 -29.51 13.09 1.22
CA ALA A 180 -29.98 11.71 1.12
C ALA A 180 -29.26 10.98 -0.02
N LYS A 181 -29.12 11.60 -1.20
CA LYS A 181 -28.39 11.03 -2.34
C LYS A 181 -26.90 10.78 -2.01
N MET A 182 -26.23 11.75 -1.40
CA MET A 182 -24.83 11.60 -0.97
C MET A 182 -24.66 10.43 0.00
N ILE A 183 -25.51 10.33 1.01
CA ILE A 183 -25.45 9.25 2.00
C ILE A 183 -25.75 7.90 1.33
N THR A 184 -26.80 7.81 0.56
CA THR A 184 -27.19 6.54 -0.12
C THR A 184 -26.10 6.07 -1.07
N GLY A 185 -25.56 6.96 -1.91
CA GLY A 185 -24.48 6.64 -2.84
C GLY A 185 -23.21 6.20 -2.12
N SER A 186 -22.80 6.94 -1.09
CA SER A 186 -21.60 6.58 -0.31
C SER A 186 -21.79 5.26 0.44
N SER A 187 -22.94 5.04 1.08
CA SER A 187 -23.22 3.79 1.79
C SER A 187 -23.22 2.59 0.87
N LEU A 188 -23.85 2.72 -0.30
CA LEU A 188 -23.90 1.65 -1.30
C LEU A 188 -22.51 1.34 -1.85
N SER A 189 -21.72 2.36 -2.16
CA SER A 189 -20.34 2.20 -2.63
C SER A 189 -19.46 1.51 -1.60
N ILE A 190 -19.51 1.95 -0.33
CA ILE A 190 -18.75 1.31 0.76
C ILE A 190 -19.18 -0.15 0.93
N PHE A 191 -20.47 -0.42 0.89
CA PHE A 191 -21.00 -1.78 1.02
C PHE A 191 -20.49 -2.72 -0.09
N ILE A 192 -20.50 -2.27 -1.35
CA ILE A 192 -19.99 -3.03 -2.48
C ILE A 192 -18.49 -3.29 -2.33
N ILE A 193 -17.69 -2.27 -1.96
CA ILE A 193 -16.25 -2.41 -1.75
C ILE A 193 -15.98 -3.43 -0.64
N MET A 194 -16.67 -3.32 0.48
CA MET A 194 -16.49 -4.24 1.60
C MET A 194 -16.83 -5.68 1.21
N ILE A 195 -17.91 -5.89 0.45
CA ILE A 195 -18.24 -7.23 -0.07
C ILE A 195 -17.12 -7.76 -0.96
N CYS A 196 -16.63 -6.98 -1.92
CA CYS A 196 -15.54 -7.40 -2.80
C CYS A 196 -14.27 -7.76 -2.02
N MET A 197 -13.90 -6.94 -1.03
CA MET A 197 -12.74 -7.20 -0.19
C MET A 197 -12.91 -8.46 0.66
N MET A 198 -14.07 -8.63 1.29
CA MET A 198 -14.37 -9.81 2.11
C MET A 198 -14.46 -11.09 1.27
N THR A 199 -14.99 -11.01 0.06
CA THR A 199 -15.04 -12.15 -0.86
C THR A 199 -13.63 -12.59 -1.25
N GLY A 200 -12.77 -11.66 -1.66
CA GLY A 200 -11.38 -11.96 -1.97
C GLY A 200 -10.62 -12.51 -0.76
N PHE A 201 -10.75 -11.89 0.41
CA PHE A 201 -10.19 -12.39 1.67
C PHE A 201 -10.62 -13.83 1.95
N SER A 202 -11.92 -14.13 1.82
CA SER A 202 -12.47 -15.47 2.08
C SER A 202 -11.93 -16.50 1.07
N ILE A 203 -11.84 -16.15 -0.20
CA ILE A 203 -11.33 -17.06 -1.24
C ILE A 203 -9.87 -17.45 -0.92
N PHE A 204 -9.01 -16.46 -0.67
CA PHE A 204 -7.60 -16.73 -0.36
C PHE A 204 -7.42 -17.44 0.97
N SER A 205 -8.22 -17.08 2.00
CA SER A 205 -8.18 -17.76 3.29
C SER A 205 -8.58 -19.25 3.22
N ILE A 206 -9.48 -19.61 2.29
CA ILE A 206 -9.91 -21.01 2.09
C ILE A 206 -8.87 -21.78 1.25
N GLN A 207 -8.26 -21.12 0.26
CA GLN A 207 -7.32 -21.79 -0.65
C GLN A 207 -5.96 -22.04 -0.01
N THR A 208 -5.49 -21.15 0.84
CA THR A 208 -4.16 -21.23 1.45
C THR A 208 -4.25 -21.23 2.97
N ASP A 209 -4.43 -20.08 3.59
CA ASP A 209 -4.59 -19.86 5.03
C ASP A 209 -5.11 -18.44 5.29
N VAL A 210 -5.66 -18.20 6.48
CA VAL A 210 -6.06 -16.86 6.94
C VAL A 210 -4.84 -15.93 7.06
N GLY A 211 -3.69 -16.47 7.39
CA GLY A 211 -2.49 -15.74 7.72
C GLY A 211 -2.53 -15.16 9.15
N ASN A 212 -1.47 -14.46 9.54
CA ASN A 212 -1.32 -13.92 10.88
C ASN A 212 -1.66 -12.42 10.92
N SER A 213 -2.71 -12.05 11.62
CA SER A 213 -3.13 -10.64 11.82
C SER A 213 -2.11 -9.80 12.59
N LEU A 214 -1.26 -10.45 13.39
CA LEU A 214 -0.20 -9.82 14.19
C LEU A 214 1.12 -9.70 13.40
N TYR A 215 1.16 -10.13 12.14
CA TYR A 215 2.36 -10.01 11.31
C TYR A 215 2.87 -8.56 11.33
N PRO A 216 4.17 -8.33 11.59
CA PRO A 216 4.75 -7.01 11.70
C PRO A 216 4.76 -6.31 10.33
N TYR A 217 4.13 -5.16 10.26
CA TYR A 217 4.15 -4.27 9.09
C TYR A 217 4.97 -3.02 9.43
N ILE A 218 5.80 -2.57 8.48
CA ILE A 218 6.61 -1.38 8.68
C ILE A 218 5.83 -0.15 8.23
N ALA A 219 5.54 0.73 9.18
CA ALA A 219 5.01 2.05 8.86
C ALA A 219 6.12 2.95 8.28
N GLY A 220 5.72 4.00 7.56
CA GLY A 220 6.62 4.85 6.79
C GLY A 220 7.77 5.53 7.55
N ASN A 221 7.71 5.57 8.88
CA ASN A 221 8.79 6.07 9.75
C ASN A 221 9.70 4.95 10.31
N GLY A 222 9.57 3.71 9.83
CA GLY A 222 10.33 2.56 10.32
C GLY A 222 9.80 1.98 11.65
N THR A 223 8.63 2.41 12.14
CA THR A 223 7.98 1.77 13.29
C THR A 223 7.26 0.51 12.85
N ILE A 224 7.32 -0.51 13.70
CA ILE A 224 6.66 -1.79 13.47
C ILE A 224 5.25 -1.72 14.05
N GLU A 225 4.26 -2.02 13.23
CA GLU A 225 2.86 -2.11 13.62
C GLU A 225 2.27 -3.47 13.22
N PRO A 226 1.35 -4.06 14.02
CA PRO A 226 0.68 -5.27 13.59
C PRO A 226 -0.22 -5.02 12.37
N CYS A 227 -0.28 -5.98 11.47
CA CYS A 227 -0.98 -5.91 10.18
C CYS A 227 -2.45 -5.43 10.33
N TYR A 228 -3.17 -5.90 11.35
CA TYR A 228 -4.56 -5.49 11.57
C TYR A 228 -4.71 -4.00 11.90
N ILE A 229 -3.75 -3.38 12.61
CA ILE A 229 -3.76 -1.92 12.89
C ILE A 229 -3.51 -1.15 11.61
N HIS A 230 -2.51 -1.57 10.82
CA HIS A 230 -2.22 -0.97 9.53
C HIS A 230 -3.45 -1.03 8.61
N PHE A 231 -4.09 -2.19 8.53
CA PHE A 231 -5.30 -2.39 7.74
C PHE A 231 -6.48 -1.54 8.22
N LEU A 232 -6.68 -1.39 9.52
CA LEU A 232 -7.73 -0.52 10.07
C LEU A 232 -7.53 0.95 9.64
N LYS A 233 -6.28 1.41 9.61
CA LYS A 233 -5.90 2.73 9.09
C LYS A 233 -6.29 2.87 7.62
N LEU A 234 -5.94 1.87 6.81
CA LEU A 234 -6.27 1.83 5.38
C LEU A 234 -7.78 1.89 5.13
N ILE A 235 -8.58 1.11 5.87
CA ILE A 235 -10.05 1.14 5.77
C ILE A 235 -10.61 2.53 6.12
N LEU A 236 -10.11 3.16 7.16
CA LEU A 236 -10.58 4.49 7.56
C LEU A 236 -10.38 5.51 6.44
N PHE A 237 -9.20 5.54 5.82
CA PHE A 237 -8.94 6.40 4.68
C PHE A 237 -9.74 6.00 3.44
N LEU A 238 -9.96 4.72 3.22
CA LEU A 238 -10.80 4.23 2.14
C LEU A 238 -12.23 4.76 2.24
N VAL A 239 -12.82 4.70 3.42
CA VAL A 239 -14.18 5.25 3.65
C VAL A 239 -14.20 6.74 3.32
N CYS A 240 -13.22 7.52 3.80
CA CYS A 240 -13.11 8.94 3.47
C CYS A 240 -12.99 9.16 1.95
N SER A 241 -12.17 8.35 1.27
CA SER A 241 -11.97 8.44 -0.18
C SER A 241 -13.25 8.18 -0.96
N VAL A 242 -13.99 7.13 -0.60
CA VAL A 242 -15.25 6.78 -1.26
C VAL A 242 -16.30 7.86 -1.06
N VAL A 243 -16.43 8.40 0.15
CA VAL A 243 -17.35 9.52 0.44
C VAL A 243 -16.98 10.76 -0.38
N PHE A 244 -15.69 11.13 -0.39
CA PHE A 244 -15.22 12.27 -1.16
C PHE A 244 -15.51 12.10 -2.66
N MET A 245 -15.16 10.94 -3.22
CA MET A 245 -15.37 10.66 -4.64
C MET A 245 -16.85 10.71 -5.03
N ASN A 246 -17.75 10.15 -4.23
CA ASN A 246 -19.18 10.24 -4.50
C ASN A 246 -19.68 11.70 -4.49
N ILE A 247 -19.20 12.53 -3.58
CA ILE A 247 -19.58 13.94 -3.52
C ILE A 247 -19.08 14.71 -4.75
N VAL A 248 -17.80 14.53 -5.13
CA VAL A 248 -17.22 15.12 -6.35
C VAL A 248 -18.02 14.70 -7.57
N PHE A 249 -18.44 13.46 -7.61
CA PHE A 249 -19.22 12.85 -8.68
C PHE A 249 -20.58 13.55 -8.85
N ILE A 250 -21.33 13.65 -7.76
CA ILE A 250 -22.62 14.34 -7.74
C ILE A 250 -22.41 15.81 -8.14
N TYR A 251 -21.32 16.44 -7.66
CA TYR A 251 -20.98 17.81 -8.00
C TYR A 251 -20.76 17.99 -9.51
N ILE A 252 -19.97 17.12 -10.14
CA ILE A 252 -19.74 17.13 -11.60
C ILE A 252 -21.06 16.93 -12.34
N ALA A 253 -21.89 15.98 -11.92
CA ALA A 253 -23.19 15.71 -12.54
C ALA A 253 -24.15 16.93 -12.50
N THR A 254 -23.97 17.87 -11.55
CA THR A 254 -24.77 19.11 -11.53
C THR A 254 -24.39 20.12 -12.62
N PHE A 255 -23.24 19.96 -13.28
CA PHE A 255 -22.83 20.86 -14.37
C PHE A 255 -23.15 20.32 -15.77
N THR A 256 -23.43 19.02 -15.86
CA THR A 256 -23.60 18.34 -17.14
C THR A 256 -24.98 17.74 -17.24
N SER A 257 -25.57 17.82 -18.41
CA SER A 257 -26.90 17.26 -18.69
C SER A 257 -26.86 15.86 -19.32
N SER A 258 -25.66 15.32 -19.60
CA SER A 258 -25.52 14.02 -20.27
C SER A 258 -24.57 13.10 -19.50
N ILE A 259 -24.91 11.81 -19.48
CA ILE A 259 -24.11 10.73 -18.87
C ILE A 259 -22.69 10.71 -19.45
N SER A 260 -22.58 10.82 -20.78
CA SER A 260 -21.29 10.75 -21.48
C SER A 260 -20.32 11.86 -21.05
N SER A 261 -20.82 13.08 -20.81
CA SER A 261 -19.98 14.18 -20.36
C SER A 261 -19.51 14.00 -18.89
N VAL A 262 -20.34 13.39 -18.05
CA VAL A 262 -19.92 13.04 -16.68
C VAL A 262 -18.82 11.99 -16.70
N ILE A 263 -18.97 10.92 -17.48
CA ILE A 263 -17.95 9.87 -17.65
C ILE A 263 -16.63 10.48 -18.11
N THR A 264 -16.68 11.33 -19.16
CA THR A 264 -15.50 11.97 -19.69
C THR A 264 -14.80 12.86 -18.65
N ALA A 265 -15.55 13.67 -17.90
CA ALA A 265 -14.99 14.54 -16.88
C ALA A 265 -14.28 13.75 -15.76
N ILE A 266 -14.83 12.60 -15.38
CA ILE A 266 -14.25 11.72 -14.37
C ILE A 266 -13.02 11.00 -14.90
N ALA A 267 -13.07 10.49 -16.12
CA ALA A 267 -11.90 9.89 -16.76
C ALA A 267 -10.75 10.91 -16.85
N CYS A 268 -11.05 12.15 -17.24
CA CYS A 268 -10.06 13.24 -17.23
C CYS A 268 -9.51 13.51 -15.82
N TYR A 269 -10.36 13.53 -14.80
CA TYR A 269 -9.93 13.73 -13.41
C TYR A 269 -8.94 12.63 -12.97
N PHE A 270 -9.26 11.35 -13.19
CA PHE A 270 -8.37 10.24 -12.86
C PHE A 270 -7.05 10.29 -13.64
N LEU A 271 -7.12 10.59 -14.95
CA LEU A 271 -5.91 10.73 -15.78
C LEU A 271 -5.03 11.88 -15.29
N CYS A 272 -5.60 13.03 -14.95
CA CYS A 272 -4.84 14.16 -14.41
C CYS A 272 -4.12 13.78 -13.12
N ILE A 273 -4.82 13.12 -12.18
CA ILE A 273 -4.20 12.68 -10.92
C ILE A 273 -3.10 11.65 -11.19
N PHE A 274 -3.35 10.68 -12.07
CA PHE A 274 -2.35 9.67 -12.43
C PHE A 274 -1.09 10.31 -13.03
N PHE A 275 -1.24 11.26 -13.95
CA PHE A 275 -0.09 11.99 -14.52
C PHE A 275 0.64 12.82 -13.47
N ILE A 276 -0.08 13.56 -12.63
CA ILE A 276 0.52 14.38 -11.57
C ILE A 276 1.31 13.49 -10.60
N TYR A 277 0.71 12.38 -10.18
CA TYR A 277 1.37 11.44 -9.29
C TYR A 277 2.66 10.88 -9.91
N ASN A 278 2.61 10.35 -11.13
CA ASN A 278 3.78 9.75 -11.79
C ASN A 278 4.89 10.77 -12.10
N LEU A 279 4.53 12.01 -12.41
CA LEU A 279 5.54 13.06 -12.69
C LEU A 279 6.26 13.54 -11.41
N PHE A 280 5.57 13.58 -10.29
CA PHE A 280 6.09 14.25 -9.10
C PHE A 280 6.36 13.32 -7.91
N SER A 281 5.87 12.07 -7.90
CA SER A 281 6.05 11.15 -6.77
C SER A 281 7.53 10.86 -6.46
N ILE A 282 8.36 10.75 -7.49
CA ILE A 282 9.80 10.47 -7.35
C ILE A 282 10.54 11.68 -6.76
N SER A 283 10.20 12.90 -7.18
CA SER A 283 10.89 14.13 -6.77
C SER A 283 10.33 14.73 -5.49
N SER A 284 9.09 14.44 -5.14
CA SER A 284 8.37 15.11 -4.06
C SER A 284 7.37 14.17 -3.38
N PRO A 285 7.81 13.30 -2.46
CA PRO A 285 6.93 12.34 -1.78
C PRO A 285 5.74 12.99 -1.05
N TRP A 286 5.88 14.27 -0.63
CA TRP A 286 4.81 15.01 0.05
C TRP A 286 3.57 15.26 -0.83
N ILE A 287 3.66 15.05 -2.14
CA ILE A 287 2.54 15.30 -3.06
C ILE A 287 1.34 14.39 -2.75
N VAL A 288 1.60 13.21 -2.17
CA VAL A 288 0.56 12.27 -1.73
C VAL A 288 -0.27 12.86 -0.57
N GLN A 289 0.26 13.86 0.14
CA GLN A 289 -0.45 14.56 1.21
C GLN A 289 -1.55 15.50 0.67
N LEU A 290 -1.51 15.82 -0.63
CA LEU A 290 -2.60 16.57 -1.24
C LEU A 290 -3.87 15.72 -1.25
N PRO A 291 -5.01 16.24 -0.71
CA PRO A 291 -6.22 15.47 -0.51
C PRO A 291 -6.69 14.73 -1.77
N PHE A 292 -6.63 15.39 -2.92
CA PHE A 292 -7.08 14.82 -4.19
C PHE A 292 -6.24 13.61 -4.63
N ILE A 293 -4.95 13.59 -4.31
CA ILE A 293 -4.02 12.50 -4.63
C ILE A 293 -4.06 11.45 -3.53
N GLY A 294 -3.99 11.86 -2.27
CA GLY A 294 -4.01 10.96 -1.13
C GLY A 294 -5.28 10.10 -1.04
N PHE A 295 -6.40 10.57 -1.56
CA PHE A 295 -7.61 9.77 -1.65
C PHE A 295 -7.51 8.56 -2.60
N LEU A 296 -6.63 8.59 -3.57
CA LEU A 296 -6.39 7.49 -4.50
C LEU A 296 -5.20 6.63 -4.11
N TYR A 297 -4.16 7.25 -3.55
CA TYR A 297 -2.91 6.59 -3.16
C TYR A 297 -2.81 6.44 -1.64
N ILE A 298 -3.80 5.76 -1.04
CA ILE A 298 -3.97 5.65 0.42
C ILE A 298 -2.77 4.96 1.07
N SER A 299 -2.25 3.89 0.49
CA SER A 299 -1.10 3.16 1.01
C SER A 299 0.14 4.06 1.07
N GLU A 300 0.42 4.78 -0.02
CA GLU A 300 1.54 5.72 -0.08
C GLU A 300 1.39 6.89 0.91
N LEU A 301 0.17 7.38 1.11
CA LEU A 301 -0.11 8.41 2.10
C LEU A 301 0.27 7.96 3.52
N ILE A 302 -0.08 6.72 3.88
CA ILE A 302 0.23 6.16 5.21
C ILE A 302 1.73 5.87 5.34
N LYS A 303 2.41 5.45 4.27
CA LYS A 303 3.87 5.27 4.25
C LYS A 303 4.62 6.59 4.47
N VAL A 304 4.13 7.69 3.91
CA VAL A 304 4.77 9.02 4.07
C VAL A 304 4.45 9.66 5.42
N GLN A 305 3.23 9.47 5.93
CA GLN A 305 2.79 10.04 7.21
C GLN A 305 2.29 8.96 8.18
N PRO A 306 3.14 8.53 9.12
CA PRO A 306 2.76 7.53 10.12
C PRO A 306 1.72 8.06 11.13
N ASN A 307 1.71 9.38 11.37
CA ASN A 307 0.67 10.00 12.21
C ASN A 307 -0.59 10.27 11.37
N ILE A 308 -1.64 9.52 11.65
CA ILE A 308 -2.90 9.52 10.90
C ILE A 308 -3.71 10.81 11.11
N LEU A 309 -3.59 11.45 12.27
CA LEU A 309 -4.50 12.53 12.66
C LEU A 309 -4.47 13.73 11.69
N PRO A 310 -3.30 14.28 11.30
CA PRO A 310 -3.27 15.44 10.41
C PRO A 310 -3.92 15.17 9.04
N PRO A 311 -3.55 14.10 8.30
CA PRO A 311 -4.16 13.83 6.99
C PRO A 311 -5.65 13.50 7.11
N LEU A 312 -6.09 12.83 8.19
CA LEU A 312 -7.50 12.53 8.42
C LEU A 312 -8.31 13.82 8.62
N LEU A 313 -7.82 14.76 9.42
CA LEU A 313 -8.49 16.05 9.64
C LEU A 313 -8.57 16.87 8.35
N ILE A 314 -7.51 16.88 7.54
CA ILE A 314 -7.49 17.54 6.24
C ILE A 314 -8.53 16.91 5.31
N ASN A 315 -8.60 15.58 5.25
CA ASN A 315 -9.55 14.85 4.43
C ASN A 315 -11.00 15.15 4.84
N ILE A 316 -11.30 15.15 6.13
CA ILE A 316 -12.63 15.51 6.66
C ILE A 316 -12.98 16.95 6.29
N ALA A 317 -12.05 17.89 6.45
CA ALA A 317 -12.27 19.29 6.09
C ALA A 317 -12.59 19.46 4.61
N VAL A 318 -11.87 18.74 3.73
CA VAL A 318 -12.11 18.76 2.28
C VAL A 318 -13.46 18.14 1.93
N ILE A 319 -13.84 17.03 2.58
CA ILE A 319 -15.17 16.41 2.41
C ILE A 319 -16.28 17.39 2.80
N VAL A 320 -16.14 18.06 3.93
CA VAL A 320 -17.12 19.07 4.37
C VAL A 320 -17.21 20.22 3.37
N LEU A 321 -16.06 20.76 2.93
CA LEU A 321 -16.02 21.85 1.96
C LEU A 321 -16.69 21.45 0.63
N THR A 322 -16.36 20.29 0.07
CA THR A 322 -16.94 19.81 -1.17
C THR A 322 -18.43 19.52 -1.03
N THR A 323 -18.89 19.02 0.11
CA THR A 323 -20.30 18.83 0.44
C THR A 323 -21.07 20.17 0.45
N LEU A 324 -20.49 21.21 1.05
CA LEU A 324 -21.08 22.55 1.07
C LEU A 324 -21.17 23.15 -0.33
N LEU A 325 -20.11 23.02 -1.14
CA LEU A 325 -20.10 23.50 -2.53
C LEU A 325 -21.15 22.77 -3.38
N CYS A 326 -21.21 21.45 -3.27
CA CYS A 326 -22.19 20.63 -3.97
C CYS A 326 -23.63 20.99 -3.57
N SER A 327 -23.90 21.13 -2.27
CA SER A 327 -25.23 21.48 -1.77
C SER A 327 -25.65 22.89 -2.23
N LYS A 328 -24.75 23.88 -2.18
CA LYS A 328 -25.00 25.24 -2.66
C LYS A 328 -25.34 25.25 -4.15
N ARG A 329 -24.57 24.50 -4.95
CA ARG A 329 -24.81 24.38 -6.40
C ARG A 329 -26.16 23.75 -6.69
N PHE A 330 -26.49 22.63 -6.02
CA PHE A 330 -27.74 21.91 -6.23
C PHE A 330 -28.99 22.77 -5.87
N ILE A 331 -28.89 23.58 -4.81
CA ILE A 331 -29.99 24.46 -4.40
C ILE A 331 -30.27 25.54 -5.47
N ASN A 332 -29.19 26.02 -6.10
CA ASN A 332 -29.24 27.09 -7.09
C ASN A 332 -29.50 26.58 -8.52
N LEU A 333 -29.73 25.28 -8.70
CA LEU A 333 -30.13 24.73 -10.00
C LEU A 333 -31.49 25.31 -10.40
N ASP A 334 -31.50 26.10 -11.47
CA ASP A 334 -32.71 26.64 -12.04
C ASP A 334 -33.48 25.58 -12.83
N LEU A 335 -34.81 25.59 -12.65
CA LEU A 335 -35.73 24.70 -13.38
C LEU A 335 -35.86 25.06 -14.86
N LYS A 336 -35.10 26.05 -15.34
CA LYS A 336 -35.25 26.65 -16.67
C LYS A 336 -34.55 25.93 -17.81
N ASN A 337 -33.88 24.85 -17.56
CA ASN A 337 -33.27 24.06 -18.64
C ASN A 337 -33.96 22.70 -18.82
#